data_111548ee3129487c3e0d8fca2132468f
#
_entry.id   111548ee3129487c3e0d8fca2132468f
#
_cell.length_a   1.000
_cell.length_b   1.000
_cell.length_c   1.000
_cell.angle_alpha   90.00
_cell.angle_beta   90.00
_cell.angle_gamma   90.00
#
_symmetry.space_group_name_H-M   'P 1'
#
loop_
_entity.id
_entity.type
_entity.pdbx_description
1 polymer ?
#
loop_
_entity_poly.entity_id
_entity_poly.type
_entity_poly.pdbx_seq_one_letter_code
_entity_poly.pdbx_strand_id
1 'polypeptide(L)'
;MFAARNDQGGKSMLVKKPDEILLMQEANQIVAEALAMLEKTVEPGITTWDLDRLCEDLCIRRNAIPAFKGYRGFPASLCVSINEEVVHGIPSRKRRLKKGDILSVDFGVKYKGYFGDSAITIPVGRVDSAKTRLIDVTRESLQRAIAQVQVGNRIADISSAVQKFVEENGYSVVRQFVGHGIGTSLHEGPEIPNFVQEEPTPRIIEGLVLAIEPMLIMGTYKVRVLRDGWTVVTADKKPSAHFEHSVAATSDGPLILSSRHGF
;
A
#
# COMPACT_ATOMS: atom_id res chain seq x y z
N MET A 1 12.64 2.73 -15.82
CA MET A 1 11.59 3.35 -16.66
C MET A 1 10.30 2.59 -16.37
N PHE A 2 9.58 2.96 -15.30
CA PHE A 2 8.29 2.39 -14.89
C PHE A 2 7.20 3.44 -15.09
N ALA A 3 7.13 4.00 -16.32
CA ALA A 3 5.86 4.49 -16.80
C ALA A 3 5.02 3.24 -17.06
N ALA A 4 3.75 3.24 -16.66
CA ALA A 4 2.79 2.23 -17.01
C ALA A 4 2.90 1.95 -18.52
N ARG A 5 3.61 0.89 -18.90
CA ARG A 5 3.39 0.30 -20.21
C ARG A 5 2.01 -0.33 -20.11
N ASN A 6 1.07 0.24 -20.85
CA ASN A 6 -0.13 -0.43 -21.27
C ASN A 6 0.27 -1.74 -21.97
N ASP A 7 0.58 -2.74 -21.15
CA ASP A 7 0.58 -4.11 -21.62
C ASP A 7 -0.88 -4.55 -21.53
N GLN A 8 -1.61 -4.34 -22.63
CA GLN A 8 -3.00 -4.75 -22.84
C GLN A 8 -3.14 -6.28 -22.94
N GLY A 9 -2.26 -7.02 -22.28
CA GLY A 9 -2.45 -8.41 -21.92
C GLY A 9 -3.10 -8.45 -20.54
N GLY A 10 -4.42 -8.47 -20.48
CA GLY A 10 -5.19 -8.49 -19.25
C GLY A 10 -4.67 -9.60 -18.34
N LYS A 11 -4.01 -9.24 -17.22
CA LYS A 11 -3.66 -10.21 -16.18
C LYS A 11 -4.96 -10.87 -15.75
N SER A 12 -5.03 -12.20 -15.85
CA SER A 12 -6.23 -12.96 -15.46
C SER A 12 -6.55 -12.69 -13.99
N MET A 13 -7.82 -12.43 -13.69
CA MET A 13 -8.31 -12.40 -12.33
C MET A 13 -8.22 -13.81 -11.75
N LEU A 14 -7.39 -13.99 -10.74
CA LEU A 14 -7.18 -15.27 -10.08
C LEU A 14 -8.02 -15.33 -8.80
N VAL A 15 -9.03 -16.19 -8.79
CA VAL A 15 -9.89 -16.45 -7.64
C VAL A 15 -9.18 -17.44 -6.71
N LYS A 16 -9.19 -17.17 -5.41
CA LYS A 16 -8.61 -18.00 -4.36
C LYS A 16 -9.69 -18.83 -3.67
N LYS A 17 -9.35 -20.07 -3.39
CA LYS A 17 -10.18 -20.95 -2.57
C LYS A 17 -10.07 -20.57 -1.08
N PRO A 18 -11.00 -21.00 -0.22
CA PRO A 18 -10.93 -20.67 1.22
C PRO A 18 -9.63 -21.07 1.90
N ASP A 19 -9.06 -22.23 1.57
CA ASP A 19 -7.77 -22.71 2.09
C ASP A 19 -6.60 -21.84 1.63
N GLU A 20 -6.64 -21.32 0.40
CA GLU A 20 -5.64 -20.37 -0.12
C GLU A 20 -5.76 -19.02 0.59
N ILE A 21 -6.96 -18.54 0.88
CA ILE A 21 -7.20 -17.30 1.63
C ILE A 21 -6.62 -17.42 3.06
N LEU A 22 -6.74 -18.57 3.70
CA LEU A 22 -6.12 -18.83 5.01
C LEU A 22 -4.60 -18.73 4.94
N LEU A 23 -3.95 -19.28 3.91
CA LEU A 23 -2.51 -19.13 3.72
C LEU A 23 -2.09 -17.68 3.45
N MET A 24 -2.90 -16.94 2.69
CA MET A 24 -2.69 -15.50 2.49
C MET A 24 -2.88 -14.71 3.79
N GLN A 25 -3.82 -15.11 4.64
CA GLN A 25 -4.00 -14.51 5.95
C GLN A 25 -2.75 -14.70 6.82
N GLU A 26 -2.13 -15.90 6.82
CA GLU A 26 -0.88 -16.13 7.55
C GLU A 26 0.26 -15.23 7.03
N ALA A 27 0.39 -15.05 5.70
CA ALA A 27 1.36 -14.11 5.12
C ALA A 27 1.09 -12.67 5.57
N ASN A 28 -0.16 -12.24 5.52
CA ASN A 28 -0.58 -10.90 5.90
C ASN A 28 -0.44 -10.63 7.40
N GLN A 29 -0.56 -11.65 8.27
CA GLN A 29 -0.29 -11.50 9.71
C GLN A 29 1.20 -11.18 9.99
N ILE A 30 2.13 -11.71 9.18
CA ILE A 30 3.55 -11.33 9.28
C ILE A 30 3.76 -9.88 8.87
N VAL A 31 3.07 -9.41 7.81
CA VAL A 31 3.08 -7.99 7.41
C VAL A 31 2.51 -7.11 8.53
N ALA A 32 1.37 -7.48 9.08
CA ALA A 32 0.72 -6.76 10.17
C ALA A 32 1.63 -6.64 11.41
N GLU A 33 2.34 -7.72 11.77
CA GLU A 33 3.34 -7.73 12.84
C GLU A 33 4.49 -6.77 12.54
N ALA A 34 5.02 -6.76 11.30
CA ALA A 34 6.06 -5.84 10.87
C ALA A 34 5.62 -4.38 11.01
N LEU A 35 4.44 -4.03 10.49
CA LEU A 35 3.93 -2.67 10.55
C LEU A 35 3.65 -2.22 12.00
N ALA A 36 3.12 -3.10 12.85
CA ALA A 36 2.92 -2.81 14.28
C ALA A 36 4.25 -2.62 15.03
N MET A 37 5.29 -3.36 14.65
CA MET A 37 6.65 -3.18 15.17
C MET A 37 7.22 -1.83 14.73
N LEU A 38 7.11 -1.49 13.44
CA LEU A 38 7.58 -0.21 12.90
C LEU A 38 6.88 0.98 13.56
N GLU A 39 5.57 0.91 13.77
CA GLU A 39 4.78 1.97 14.42
C GLU A 39 5.29 2.29 15.83
N LYS A 40 5.78 1.28 16.57
CA LYS A 40 6.38 1.43 17.90
C LYS A 40 7.83 1.89 17.89
N THR A 41 8.54 1.64 16.77
CA THR A 41 9.99 1.87 16.67
C THR A 41 10.33 3.20 16.00
N VAL A 42 9.40 3.74 15.19
CA VAL A 42 9.63 4.99 14.45
C VAL A 42 9.73 6.17 15.41
N GLU A 43 10.94 6.76 15.47
CA GLU A 43 11.25 7.94 16.27
C GLU A 43 12.26 8.85 15.57
N PRO A 44 12.37 10.12 15.96
CA PRO A 44 13.40 11.01 15.42
C PRO A 44 14.81 10.47 15.67
N GLY A 45 15.64 10.46 14.61
CA GLY A 45 17.04 10.01 14.67
C GLY A 45 17.28 8.59 14.14
N ILE A 46 16.26 7.70 14.12
CA ILE A 46 16.40 6.38 13.50
C ILE A 46 16.67 6.52 12.00
N THR A 47 17.48 5.63 11.43
CA THR A 47 17.69 5.64 9.98
C THR A 47 16.63 4.80 9.27
N THR A 48 16.32 5.14 8.03
CA THR A 48 15.41 4.33 7.22
C THR A 48 15.97 2.94 6.91
N TRP A 49 17.30 2.80 6.94
CA TRP A 49 17.99 1.50 6.87
C TRP A 49 17.72 0.61 8.09
N ASP A 50 17.71 1.19 9.30
CA ASP A 50 17.44 0.41 10.51
C ASP A 50 16.03 -0.18 10.47
N LEU A 51 15.05 0.55 9.93
CA LEU A 51 13.67 0.06 9.74
C LEU A 51 13.60 -1.09 8.73
N ASP A 52 14.33 -0.99 7.61
CA ASP A 52 14.45 -2.05 6.60
C ASP A 52 15.02 -3.34 7.22
N ARG A 53 16.09 -3.20 8.03
CA ARG A 53 16.71 -4.34 8.71
C ARG A 53 15.77 -5.04 9.69
N LEU A 54 14.98 -4.28 10.45
CA LEU A 54 13.99 -4.85 11.38
C LEU A 54 12.97 -5.74 10.63
N CYS A 55 12.51 -5.30 9.47
CA CYS A 55 11.57 -6.07 8.64
C CYS A 55 12.23 -7.32 8.05
N GLU A 56 13.47 -7.21 7.56
CA GLU A 56 14.21 -8.35 7.04
C GLU A 56 14.48 -9.40 8.14
N ASP A 57 14.90 -8.98 9.33
CA ASP A 57 15.12 -9.85 10.47
C ASP A 57 13.82 -10.52 10.95
N LEU A 58 12.68 -9.84 10.87
CA LEU A 58 11.37 -10.46 11.15
C LEU A 58 11.06 -11.56 10.12
N CYS A 59 11.29 -11.33 8.83
CA CYS A 59 11.11 -12.36 7.81
C CYS A 59 11.93 -13.61 8.12
N ILE A 60 13.21 -13.45 8.49
CA ILE A 60 14.06 -14.56 8.87
C ILE A 60 13.47 -15.35 10.05
N ARG A 61 13.05 -14.67 11.11
CA ARG A 61 12.44 -15.32 12.29
C ARG A 61 11.12 -16.05 11.96
N ARG A 62 10.37 -15.56 10.99
CA ARG A 62 9.08 -16.11 10.56
C ARG A 62 9.18 -17.13 9.41
N ASN A 63 10.41 -17.45 8.95
CA ASN A 63 10.65 -18.26 7.76
C ASN A 63 9.88 -17.74 6.53
N ALA A 64 9.76 -16.42 6.41
CA ALA A 64 9.15 -15.70 5.29
C ALA A 64 10.24 -15.06 4.42
N ILE A 65 9.86 -14.64 3.22
CA ILE A 65 10.76 -13.97 2.27
C ILE A 65 10.22 -12.54 2.08
N PRO A 66 11.06 -11.47 2.24
CA PRO A 66 10.67 -10.12 1.86
C PRO A 66 10.25 -10.07 0.39
N ALA A 67 9.03 -9.60 0.10
CA ALA A 67 8.47 -9.66 -1.25
C ALA A 67 9.12 -8.67 -2.21
N PHE A 68 9.59 -7.52 -1.69
CA PHE A 68 10.10 -6.42 -2.52
C PHE A 68 11.58 -6.57 -2.87
N LYS A 69 12.39 -7.18 -2.00
CA LYS A 69 13.84 -7.31 -2.21
C LYS A 69 14.15 -8.15 -3.46
N GLY A 70 14.72 -7.50 -4.46
CA GLY A 70 15.01 -8.11 -5.76
C GLY A 70 13.82 -8.11 -6.75
N TYR A 71 12.60 -7.78 -6.30
CA TYR A 71 11.44 -7.68 -7.19
C TYR A 71 11.67 -6.58 -8.22
N ARG A 72 11.74 -6.97 -9.49
CA ARG A 72 12.08 -6.06 -10.61
C ARG A 72 13.34 -5.22 -10.38
N GLY A 73 14.23 -5.66 -9.47
CA GLY A 73 15.48 -4.98 -9.14
C GLY A 73 15.38 -3.98 -7.97
N PHE A 74 14.27 -3.93 -7.22
CA PHE A 74 14.19 -3.12 -6.00
C PHE A 74 15.23 -3.59 -4.97
N PRO A 75 16.03 -2.69 -4.37
CA PRO A 75 17.23 -3.11 -3.62
C PRO A 75 16.98 -3.47 -2.15
N ALA A 76 15.78 -3.28 -1.61
CA ALA A 76 15.49 -3.34 -0.19
C ALA A 76 14.27 -4.21 0.14
N SER A 77 14.08 -4.53 1.41
CA SER A 77 12.96 -5.34 1.90
C SER A 77 11.71 -4.50 2.18
N LEU A 78 11.89 -3.21 2.53
CA LEU A 78 10.89 -2.24 2.92
C LEU A 78 10.92 -1.04 1.97
N CYS A 79 9.76 -0.51 1.55
CA CYS A 79 9.66 0.82 0.98
C CYS A 79 9.49 1.85 2.11
N VAL A 80 10.26 2.95 2.05
CA VAL A 80 10.22 4.03 3.06
C VAL A 80 10.15 5.39 2.37
N SER A 81 9.01 6.03 2.45
CA SER A 81 8.70 7.28 1.75
C SER A 81 8.42 8.40 2.75
N ILE A 82 9.23 9.46 2.73
CA ILE A 82 9.18 10.55 3.73
C ILE A 82 8.55 11.80 3.10
N ASN A 83 7.58 12.40 3.76
CA ASN A 83 6.92 13.67 3.41
C ASN A 83 6.38 13.69 1.96
N GLU A 84 7.10 14.35 1.02
CA GLU A 84 6.73 14.45 -0.40
C GLU A 84 6.98 13.18 -1.20
N GLU A 85 7.60 12.18 -0.63
CA GLU A 85 7.73 10.87 -1.27
C GLU A 85 6.41 10.11 -1.14
N VAL A 86 5.94 9.60 -2.26
CA VAL A 86 4.64 8.91 -2.36
C VAL A 86 4.81 7.43 -2.04
N VAL A 87 5.62 6.74 -2.85
CA VAL A 87 5.90 5.31 -2.76
C VAL A 87 7.32 4.97 -3.22
N HIS A 88 7.75 3.76 -2.98
CA HIS A 88 9.01 3.15 -3.44
C HIS A 88 10.27 3.88 -2.96
N GLY A 89 10.22 4.63 -1.87
CA GLY A 89 11.40 5.23 -1.27
C GLY A 89 12.41 4.16 -0.83
N ILE A 90 13.69 4.33 -1.21
CA ILE A 90 14.76 3.36 -0.89
C ILE A 90 15.34 3.64 0.50
N PRO A 91 15.41 2.65 1.40
CA PRO A 91 16.06 2.76 2.70
C PRO A 91 17.54 3.16 2.59
N SER A 92 18.02 4.00 3.51
CA SER A 92 19.40 4.50 3.49
C SER A 92 19.96 4.73 4.89
N ARG A 93 21.23 4.35 5.09
CA ARG A 93 22.01 4.65 6.31
C ARG A 93 22.22 6.15 6.53
N LYS A 94 22.10 6.95 5.48
CA LYS A 94 22.31 8.41 5.52
C LYS A 94 21.00 9.18 5.79
N ARG A 95 19.84 8.54 5.67
CA ARG A 95 18.54 9.18 5.87
C ARG A 95 18.02 8.87 7.28
N ARG A 96 18.05 9.90 8.14
CA ARG A 96 17.50 9.87 9.49
C ARG A 96 16.16 10.59 9.51
N LEU A 97 15.19 9.99 10.21
CA LEU A 97 13.89 10.60 10.45
C LEU A 97 14.04 11.83 11.36
N LYS A 98 13.24 12.85 11.10
CA LYS A 98 13.21 14.09 11.88
C LYS A 98 11.85 14.27 12.52
N LYS A 99 11.82 14.92 13.68
CA LYS A 99 10.55 15.33 14.29
C LYS A 99 9.76 16.21 13.31
N GLY A 100 8.51 15.87 13.11
CA GLY A 100 7.62 16.56 12.18
C GLY A 100 7.57 15.92 10.78
N ASP A 101 8.37 14.88 10.49
CA ASP A 101 8.19 14.07 9.29
C ASP A 101 6.93 13.21 9.39
N ILE A 102 6.37 12.85 8.25
CA ILE A 102 5.47 11.70 8.11
C ILE A 102 6.18 10.66 7.26
N LEU A 103 6.06 9.39 7.64
CA LEU A 103 6.75 8.28 7.03
C LEU A 103 5.72 7.26 6.55
N SER A 104 5.59 7.08 5.24
CA SER A 104 4.88 5.94 4.67
C SER A 104 5.84 4.76 4.60
N VAL A 105 5.45 3.65 5.22
CA VAL A 105 6.12 2.36 5.17
C VAL A 105 5.20 1.37 4.48
N ASP A 106 5.75 0.64 3.53
CA ASP A 106 5.05 -0.34 2.72
C ASP A 106 5.88 -1.62 2.71
N PHE A 107 5.25 -2.73 3.08
CA PHE A 107 5.92 -3.99 3.32
C PHE A 107 5.11 -5.18 2.85
N GLY A 108 5.76 -6.00 2.01
CA GLY A 108 5.21 -7.25 1.55
C GLY A 108 6.09 -8.45 1.92
N VAL A 109 5.45 -9.60 2.10
CA VAL A 109 6.12 -10.88 2.32
C VAL A 109 5.60 -11.97 1.39
N LYS A 110 6.45 -12.97 1.10
CA LYS A 110 6.03 -14.24 0.55
C LYS A 110 6.16 -15.31 1.63
N TYR A 111 5.07 -16.01 1.92
CA TYR A 111 5.01 -17.08 2.91
C TYR A 111 4.18 -18.25 2.39
N LYS A 112 4.70 -19.49 2.50
CA LYS A 112 4.02 -20.71 2.01
C LYS A 112 3.49 -20.62 0.57
N GLY A 113 4.19 -19.86 -0.30
CA GLY A 113 3.81 -19.70 -1.71
C GLY A 113 2.91 -18.51 -2.02
N TYR A 114 2.32 -17.86 -1.01
CA TYR A 114 1.42 -16.71 -1.15
C TYR A 114 2.05 -15.42 -0.69
N PHE A 115 1.57 -14.30 -1.24
CA PHE A 115 2.00 -12.96 -0.87
C PHE A 115 1.00 -12.31 0.08
N GLY A 116 1.53 -11.49 0.99
CA GLY A 116 0.81 -10.52 1.78
C GLY A 116 1.43 -9.15 1.57
N ASP A 117 0.62 -8.08 1.59
CA ASP A 117 1.03 -6.71 1.35
C ASP A 117 0.19 -5.73 2.14
N SER A 118 0.83 -4.69 2.69
CA SER A 118 0.14 -3.61 3.40
C SER A 118 1.05 -2.42 3.66
N ALA A 119 0.46 -1.22 3.74
CA ALA A 119 1.16 0.02 4.02
C ALA A 119 0.47 0.88 5.07
N ILE A 120 1.27 1.69 5.77
CA ILE A 120 0.79 2.71 6.70
C ILE A 120 1.64 3.97 6.63
N THR A 121 1.05 5.11 7.00
CA THR A 121 1.78 6.35 7.23
C THR A 121 1.85 6.66 8.73
N ILE A 122 3.07 6.82 9.24
CA ILE A 122 3.40 7.01 10.66
C ILE A 122 3.89 8.45 10.88
N PRO A 123 3.34 9.22 11.84
CA PRO A 123 3.89 10.49 12.23
C PRO A 123 5.19 10.30 13.03
N VAL A 124 6.24 11.07 12.72
CA VAL A 124 7.52 11.02 13.43
C VAL A 124 7.54 12.07 14.54
N GLY A 125 7.23 11.64 15.76
CA GLY A 125 6.99 12.54 16.87
C GLY A 125 5.76 13.43 16.63
N ARG A 126 5.80 14.69 17.11
CA ARG A 126 4.69 15.64 16.89
C ARG A 126 4.77 16.23 15.48
N VAL A 127 3.73 16.05 14.68
CA VAL A 127 3.52 16.65 13.37
C VAL A 127 2.50 17.79 13.45
N ASP A 128 2.42 18.62 12.42
CA ASP A 128 1.40 19.67 12.33
C ASP A 128 0.00 19.09 12.02
N SER A 129 -1.04 19.91 12.25
CA SER A 129 -2.43 19.50 12.07
C SER A 129 -2.78 19.17 10.61
N ALA A 130 -2.12 19.79 9.63
CA ALA A 130 -2.37 19.52 8.22
C ALA A 130 -1.89 18.13 7.83
N LYS A 131 -0.70 17.72 8.31
CA LYS A 131 -0.17 16.37 8.12
C LYS A 131 -1.01 15.32 8.87
N THR A 132 -1.44 15.62 10.12
CA THR A 132 -2.34 14.73 10.86
C THR A 132 -3.62 14.49 10.07
N ARG A 133 -4.24 15.56 9.56
CA ARG A 133 -5.46 15.46 8.76
C ARG A 133 -5.23 14.66 7.46
N LEU A 134 -4.10 14.84 6.78
CA LEU A 134 -3.76 14.05 5.59
C LEU A 134 -3.73 12.54 5.93
N ILE A 135 -3.05 12.16 7.02
CA ILE A 135 -2.96 10.77 7.49
C ILE A 135 -4.38 10.22 7.76
N ASP A 136 -5.20 10.97 8.50
CA ASP A 136 -6.55 10.52 8.88
C ASP A 136 -7.47 10.38 7.67
N VAL A 137 -7.45 11.34 6.73
CA VAL A 137 -8.24 11.26 5.50
C VAL A 137 -7.77 10.10 4.62
N THR A 138 -6.47 9.82 4.56
CA THR A 138 -5.96 8.69 3.78
C THR A 138 -6.41 7.36 4.38
N ARG A 139 -6.32 7.21 5.70
CA ARG A 139 -6.80 6.01 6.42
C ARG A 139 -8.30 5.80 6.22
N GLU A 140 -9.10 6.84 6.39
CA GLU A 140 -10.56 6.78 6.19
C GLU A 140 -10.93 6.47 4.73
N SER A 141 -10.18 7.00 3.75
CA SER A 141 -10.43 6.67 2.34
C SER A 141 -10.24 5.19 2.04
N LEU A 142 -9.25 4.55 2.69
CA LEU A 142 -9.05 3.09 2.60
C LEU A 142 -10.23 2.33 3.20
N GLN A 143 -10.74 2.72 4.37
CA GLN A 143 -11.91 2.05 4.98
C GLN A 143 -13.15 2.14 4.09
N ARG A 144 -13.38 3.29 3.46
CA ARG A 144 -14.48 3.49 2.50
C ARG A 144 -14.33 2.65 1.25
N ALA A 145 -13.09 2.50 0.76
CA ALA A 145 -12.75 1.63 -0.36
C ALA A 145 -13.01 0.16 -0.03
N ILE A 146 -12.56 -0.30 1.15
CA ILE A 146 -12.75 -1.67 1.63
C ILE A 146 -14.24 -2.01 1.73
N ALA A 147 -15.08 -1.10 2.21
CA ALA A 147 -16.53 -1.29 2.31
C ALA A 147 -17.19 -1.58 0.94
N GLN A 148 -16.55 -1.21 -0.17
CA GLN A 148 -17.04 -1.49 -1.52
C GLN A 148 -16.60 -2.87 -2.05
N VAL A 149 -15.75 -3.61 -1.33
CA VAL A 149 -15.34 -4.97 -1.72
C VAL A 149 -16.48 -5.94 -1.43
N GLN A 150 -17.56 -5.79 -2.19
CA GLN A 150 -18.77 -6.63 -2.11
C GLN A 150 -18.89 -7.44 -3.40
N VAL A 151 -19.23 -8.73 -3.27
CA VAL A 151 -19.50 -9.58 -4.43
C VAL A 151 -20.63 -8.97 -5.27
N GLY A 152 -20.35 -8.78 -6.58
CA GLY A 152 -21.27 -8.14 -7.52
C GLY A 152 -20.97 -6.66 -7.81
N ASN A 153 -20.34 -5.93 -6.90
CA ASN A 153 -19.80 -4.59 -7.15
C ASN A 153 -18.71 -4.64 -8.22
N ARG A 154 -18.25 -3.48 -8.65
CA ARG A 154 -17.15 -3.33 -9.61
C ARG A 154 -15.93 -2.70 -8.96
N ILE A 155 -14.77 -2.87 -9.57
CA ILE A 155 -13.55 -2.14 -9.15
C ILE A 155 -13.78 -0.63 -9.18
N ALA A 156 -14.58 -0.11 -10.12
CA ALA A 156 -14.94 1.31 -10.16
C ALA A 156 -15.66 1.82 -8.91
N ASP A 157 -16.39 0.96 -8.19
CA ASP A 157 -17.07 1.37 -6.94
C ASP A 157 -16.03 1.65 -5.85
N ILE A 158 -14.95 0.85 -5.79
CA ILE A 158 -13.78 1.10 -4.91
C ILE A 158 -13.13 2.42 -5.28
N SER A 159 -12.80 2.61 -6.56
CA SER A 159 -12.17 3.84 -7.07
C SER A 159 -13.01 5.09 -6.79
N SER A 160 -14.33 5.01 -6.98
CA SER A 160 -15.27 6.09 -6.74
C SER A 160 -15.35 6.47 -5.26
N ALA A 161 -15.37 5.47 -4.36
CA ALA A 161 -15.38 5.69 -2.92
C ALA A 161 -14.13 6.44 -2.43
N VAL A 162 -12.95 6.07 -2.98
CA VAL A 162 -11.69 6.77 -2.69
C VAL A 162 -11.75 8.20 -3.23
N GLN A 163 -11.91 8.36 -4.54
CA GLN A 163 -11.78 9.64 -5.22
C GLN A 163 -12.75 10.69 -4.66
N LYS A 164 -14.04 10.34 -4.57
CA LYS A 164 -15.06 11.26 -4.07
C LYS A 164 -14.74 11.77 -2.68
N PHE A 165 -14.45 10.86 -1.75
CA PHE A 165 -14.15 11.25 -0.37
C PHE A 165 -12.89 12.11 -0.27
N VAL A 166 -11.84 11.77 -1.01
CA VAL A 166 -10.56 12.48 -0.99
C VAL A 166 -10.70 13.90 -1.55
N GLU A 167 -11.38 14.06 -2.70
CA GLU A 167 -11.58 15.36 -3.36
C GLU A 167 -12.53 16.26 -2.54
N GLU A 168 -13.57 15.71 -1.89
CA GLU A 168 -14.43 16.43 -0.95
C GLU A 168 -13.66 16.96 0.28
N ASN A 169 -12.55 16.31 0.66
CA ASN A 169 -11.66 16.75 1.73
C ASN A 169 -10.55 17.70 1.27
N GLY A 170 -10.49 18.05 -0.03
CA GLY A 170 -9.55 19.01 -0.61
C GLY A 170 -8.17 18.42 -0.92
N TYR A 171 -8.05 17.10 -1.04
CA TYR A 171 -6.83 16.39 -1.42
C TYR A 171 -6.93 15.85 -2.86
N SER A 172 -5.80 15.40 -3.40
CA SER A 172 -5.72 14.74 -4.70
C SER A 172 -5.32 13.28 -4.55
N VAL A 173 -5.88 12.40 -5.39
CA VAL A 173 -5.46 11.00 -5.49
C VAL A 173 -4.35 10.82 -6.53
N VAL A 174 -3.37 9.97 -6.23
CA VAL A 174 -2.35 9.57 -7.20
C VAL A 174 -3.00 8.75 -8.31
N ARG A 175 -2.58 8.99 -9.57
CA ARG A 175 -3.16 8.35 -10.76
C ARG A 175 -2.23 7.37 -11.47
N GLN A 176 -0.92 7.48 -11.24
CA GLN A 176 0.10 6.68 -11.94
C GLN A 176 0.43 5.36 -11.24
N PHE A 177 0.02 5.23 -9.99
CA PHE A 177 0.18 4.03 -9.18
C PHE A 177 -1.18 3.61 -8.67
N VAL A 178 -1.45 2.31 -8.70
CA VAL A 178 -2.77 1.74 -8.50
C VAL A 178 -2.66 0.44 -7.72
N GLY A 179 -3.69 0.11 -6.96
CA GLY A 179 -3.82 -1.18 -6.31
C GLY A 179 -3.94 -2.33 -7.30
N HIS A 180 -3.86 -3.54 -6.82
CA HIS A 180 -3.75 -4.73 -7.65
C HIS A 180 -4.40 -5.96 -7.02
N GLY A 181 -4.67 -6.98 -7.82
CA GLY A 181 -4.90 -8.32 -7.30
C GLY A 181 -3.62 -8.87 -6.69
N ILE A 182 -3.74 -9.74 -5.69
CA ILE A 182 -2.60 -10.37 -5.01
C ILE A 182 -2.90 -11.84 -4.71
N GLY A 183 -1.86 -12.69 -4.67
CA GLY A 183 -2.05 -14.12 -4.42
C GLY A 183 -0.75 -14.89 -4.48
N THR A 184 -0.59 -15.75 -5.49
CA THR A 184 0.66 -16.50 -5.76
C THR A 184 1.71 -15.63 -6.44
N SER A 185 1.30 -14.46 -6.98
CA SER A 185 2.17 -13.39 -7.44
C SER A 185 1.89 -12.13 -6.62
N LEU A 186 2.93 -11.28 -6.43
CA LEU A 186 2.79 -10.02 -5.72
C LEU A 186 1.77 -9.11 -6.43
N HIS A 187 1.85 -9.02 -7.75
CA HIS A 187 0.91 -8.24 -8.56
C HIS A 187 0.16 -9.16 -9.53
N GLU A 188 -1.12 -9.34 -9.28
CA GLU A 188 -2.08 -10.04 -10.15
C GLU A 188 -3.09 -9.03 -10.74
N GLY A 189 -3.98 -9.49 -11.60
CA GLY A 189 -5.16 -8.71 -11.98
C GLY A 189 -6.28 -8.84 -10.93
N PRO A 190 -7.19 -7.86 -10.90
CA PRO A 190 -7.24 -6.64 -11.70
C PRO A 190 -6.40 -5.49 -11.11
N GLU A 191 -6.17 -4.43 -11.90
CA GLU A 191 -5.71 -3.14 -11.36
C GLU A 191 -6.86 -2.44 -10.63
N ILE A 192 -6.52 -1.69 -9.55
CA ILE A 192 -7.48 -0.98 -8.70
C ILE A 192 -7.07 0.49 -8.61
N PRO A 193 -7.48 1.32 -9.59
CA PRO A 193 -7.16 2.75 -9.58
C PRO A 193 -7.79 3.47 -8.38
N ASN A 194 -7.09 4.49 -7.87
CA ASN A 194 -7.62 5.39 -6.84
C ASN A 194 -8.58 6.46 -7.39
N PHE A 195 -8.87 6.42 -8.69
CA PHE A 195 -9.74 7.34 -9.41
C PHE A 195 -10.62 6.59 -10.41
N VAL A 196 -11.78 7.16 -10.73
CA VAL A 196 -12.71 6.57 -11.69
C VAL A 196 -12.15 6.68 -13.10
N GLN A 197 -12.12 5.56 -13.81
CA GLN A 197 -11.77 5.46 -15.22
C GLN A 197 -13.03 5.49 -16.09
N GLU A 198 -12.91 5.92 -17.34
CA GLU A 198 -14.03 5.94 -18.29
C GLU A 198 -14.44 4.53 -18.76
N GLU A 199 -13.47 3.61 -18.80
CA GLU A 199 -13.67 2.23 -19.26
C GLU A 199 -14.39 1.37 -18.21
N PRO A 200 -15.24 0.42 -18.63
CA PRO A 200 -15.89 -0.52 -17.74
C PRO A 200 -14.88 -1.37 -16.96
N THR A 201 -15.01 -1.42 -15.64
CA THR A 201 -14.13 -2.22 -14.79
C THR A 201 -14.70 -3.61 -14.48
N PRO A 202 -13.85 -4.58 -14.12
CA PRO A 202 -14.29 -5.93 -13.75
C PRO A 202 -15.25 -5.93 -12.56
N ARG A 203 -16.09 -6.96 -12.48
CA ARG A 203 -16.89 -7.24 -11.30
C ARG A 203 -16.04 -7.91 -10.22
N ILE A 204 -16.34 -7.60 -8.99
CA ILE A 204 -15.81 -8.28 -7.81
C ILE A 204 -16.54 -9.60 -7.66
N ILE A 205 -15.79 -10.68 -7.63
CA ILE A 205 -16.30 -12.04 -7.45
C ILE A 205 -15.73 -12.66 -6.18
N GLU A 206 -16.43 -13.60 -5.60
CA GLU A 206 -15.99 -14.28 -4.38
C GLU A 206 -14.63 -14.95 -4.57
N GLY A 207 -13.76 -14.84 -3.57
CA GLY A 207 -12.39 -15.36 -3.60
C GLY A 207 -11.38 -14.47 -4.29
N LEU A 208 -11.80 -13.30 -4.83
CA LEU A 208 -10.86 -12.31 -5.32
C LEU A 208 -10.14 -11.63 -4.13
N VAL A 209 -8.81 -11.54 -4.18
CA VAL A 209 -8.02 -10.85 -3.16
C VAL A 209 -7.32 -9.65 -3.78
N LEU A 210 -7.50 -8.48 -3.14
CA LEU A 210 -7.13 -7.17 -3.65
C LEU A 210 -6.23 -6.45 -2.66
N ALA A 211 -5.12 -5.90 -3.14
CA ALA A 211 -4.33 -4.87 -2.46
C ALA A 211 -4.95 -3.52 -2.79
N ILE A 212 -5.56 -2.88 -1.81
CA ILE A 212 -6.24 -1.58 -1.95
C ILE A 212 -5.39 -0.54 -1.26
N GLU A 213 -4.85 0.41 -2.03
CA GLU A 213 -3.74 1.26 -1.63
C GLU A 213 -3.96 2.74 -2.00
N PRO A 214 -4.87 3.47 -1.36
CA PRO A 214 -5.02 4.90 -1.61
C PRO A 214 -3.75 5.66 -1.23
N MET A 215 -3.27 6.45 -2.21
CA MET A 215 -2.16 7.39 -2.08
C MET A 215 -2.69 8.80 -2.28
N LEU A 216 -2.65 9.63 -1.24
CA LEU A 216 -3.17 10.99 -1.24
C LEU A 216 -2.05 12.02 -1.22
N ILE A 217 -2.28 13.16 -1.84
CA ILE A 217 -1.36 14.30 -1.90
C ILE A 217 -2.07 15.56 -1.43
N MET A 218 -1.40 16.37 -0.61
CA MET A 218 -1.90 17.69 -0.18
C MET A 218 -1.97 18.73 -1.31
N GLY A 219 -1.37 18.43 -2.44
CA GLY A 219 -1.32 19.30 -3.62
C GLY A 219 -1.91 18.66 -4.86
N THR A 220 -1.22 18.82 -6.00
CA THR A 220 -1.67 18.25 -7.27
C THR A 220 -1.39 16.75 -7.34
N TYR A 221 -2.19 16.02 -8.12
CA TYR A 221 -2.02 14.56 -8.33
C TYR A 221 -0.75 14.18 -9.11
N LYS A 222 0.00 15.17 -9.64
CA LYS A 222 1.17 14.93 -10.47
C LYS A 222 2.35 14.43 -9.65
N VAL A 223 2.99 13.37 -10.12
CA VAL A 223 4.17 12.78 -9.49
C VAL A 223 5.30 12.60 -10.51
N ARG A 224 6.50 12.37 -10.02
CA ARG A 224 7.68 12.06 -10.84
C ARG A 224 8.56 11.04 -10.15
N VAL A 225 9.24 10.22 -10.91
CA VAL A 225 10.24 9.26 -10.41
C VAL A 225 11.60 9.97 -10.30
N LEU A 226 12.31 9.73 -9.21
CA LEU A 226 13.66 10.27 -9.00
C LEU A 226 14.71 9.53 -9.86
N ARG A 227 15.95 10.04 -9.85
CA ARG A 227 17.06 9.46 -10.64
C ARG A 227 17.48 8.06 -10.20
N ASP A 228 17.10 7.64 -8.99
CA ASP A 228 17.31 6.27 -8.50
C ASP A 228 16.45 5.22 -9.24
N GLY A 229 15.50 5.69 -10.05
CA GLY A 229 14.61 4.84 -10.85
C GLY A 229 13.43 4.25 -10.07
N TRP A 230 13.31 4.56 -8.76
CA TRP A 230 12.30 3.98 -7.86
C TRP A 230 11.47 5.02 -7.12
N THR A 231 12.12 5.87 -6.34
CA THR A 231 11.44 6.82 -5.45
C THR A 231 10.51 7.74 -6.23
N VAL A 232 9.24 7.67 -5.92
CA VAL A 232 8.20 8.52 -6.51
C VAL A 232 7.95 9.70 -5.58
N VAL A 233 7.99 10.91 -6.11
CA VAL A 233 7.75 12.14 -5.35
C VAL A 233 6.65 12.98 -5.97
N THR A 234 5.97 13.77 -5.15
CA THR A 234 5.00 14.77 -5.62
C THR A 234 5.69 15.85 -6.46
N ALA A 235 5.08 16.29 -7.54
CA ALA A 235 5.67 17.28 -8.44
C ALA A 235 5.80 18.66 -7.78
N ASP A 236 4.92 18.98 -6.85
CA ASP A 236 4.84 20.26 -6.13
C ASP A 236 5.49 20.25 -4.74
N LYS A 237 6.14 19.14 -4.37
CA LYS A 237 6.80 18.92 -3.08
C LYS A 237 5.86 19.00 -1.86
N LYS A 238 4.56 18.82 -2.07
CA LYS A 238 3.59 18.72 -0.98
C LYS A 238 3.61 17.32 -0.35
N PRO A 239 3.33 17.18 0.95
CA PRO A 239 3.26 15.88 1.60
C PRO A 239 2.27 14.91 0.95
N SER A 240 2.61 13.63 1.02
CA SER A 240 1.78 12.50 0.61
C SER A 240 1.62 11.51 1.76
N ALA A 241 0.51 10.77 1.78
CA ALA A 241 0.30 9.65 2.69
C ALA A 241 -0.22 8.45 1.91
N HIS A 242 0.12 7.26 2.40
CA HIS A 242 -0.21 5.97 1.81
C HIS A 242 -0.70 5.02 2.90
N PHE A 243 -1.84 4.39 2.68
CA PHE A 243 -2.36 3.28 3.48
C PHE A 243 -2.79 2.16 2.55
N GLU A 244 -2.64 0.93 3.00
CA GLU A 244 -2.98 -0.24 2.21
C GLU A 244 -3.43 -1.39 3.08
N HIS A 245 -4.36 -2.19 2.54
CA HIS A 245 -4.72 -3.52 3.04
C HIS A 245 -4.89 -4.53 1.92
N SER A 246 -4.45 -5.77 2.17
CA SER A 246 -4.89 -6.94 1.39
C SER A 246 -6.27 -7.36 1.89
N VAL A 247 -7.26 -7.41 0.99
CA VAL A 247 -8.68 -7.66 1.30
C VAL A 247 -9.22 -8.76 0.40
N ALA A 248 -9.82 -9.80 1.00
CA ALA A 248 -10.54 -10.84 0.27
C ALA A 248 -12.02 -10.48 0.15
N ALA A 249 -12.59 -10.67 -1.04
CA ALA A 249 -14.03 -10.61 -1.26
C ALA A 249 -14.65 -11.94 -0.87
N THR A 250 -15.55 -11.95 0.12
CA THR A 250 -16.28 -13.14 0.55
C THR A 250 -17.79 -12.94 0.41
N SER A 251 -18.57 -14.02 0.51
CA SER A 251 -20.04 -13.95 0.54
C SER A 251 -20.58 -13.10 1.70
N ASP A 252 -19.82 -13.01 2.81
CA ASP A 252 -20.20 -12.24 4.00
C ASP A 252 -19.67 -10.79 3.95
N GLY A 253 -19.03 -10.40 2.83
CA GLY A 253 -18.43 -9.08 2.62
C GLY A 253 -16.89 -9.10 2.66
N PRO A 254 -16.24 -7.92 2.81
CA PRO A 254 -14.79 -7.80 2.79
C PRO A 254 -14.13 -8.42 4.03
N LEU A 255 -13.14 -9.28 3.80
CA LEU A 255 -12.28 -9.83 4.85
C LEU A 255 -10.89 -9.18 4.74
N ILE A 256 -10.53 -8.34 5.71
CA ILE A 256 -9.20 -7.71 5.77
C ILE A 256 -8.19 -8.74 6.27
N LEU A 257 -7.26 -9.17 5.41
CA LEU A 257 -6.26 -10.17 5.74
C LEU A 257 -5.08 -9.59 6.54
N SER A 258 -4.72 -8.34 6.27
CA SER A 258 -3.62 -7.60 6.90
C SER A 258 -4.07 -6.75 8.10
N SER A 259 -5.18 -7.12 8.75
CA SER A 259 -5.67 -6.43 9.94
C SER A 259 -4.64 -6.51 11.08
N ARG A 260 -4.36 -5.36 11.68
CA ARG A 260 -3.60 -5.25 12.92
C ARG A 260 -4.59 -5.20 14.08
N HIS A 261 -4.30 -5.89 15.20
CA HIS A 261 -5.15 -5.82 16.38
C HIS A 261 -5.32 -4.35 16.82
N GLY A 262 -6.54 -3.80 16.69
CA GLY A 262 -6.87 -2.41 17.03
C GLY A 262 -7.43 -1.56 15.87
N PHE A 263 -7.66 -2.13 14.70
CA PHE A 263 -8.39 -1.51 13.56
C PHE A 263 -9.72 -2.19 13.36
#